data_7fa0c020316cd945f8093f310c436764
#
_entry.id   7fa0c020316cd945f8093f310c436764
#
_cell.length_a   1.000
_cell.length_b   1.000
_cell.length_c   1.000
_cell.angle_alpha   90.00
_cell.angle_beta   90.00
_cell.angle_gamma   90.00
#
_symmetry.space_group_name_H-M   'P 1'
#
loop_
_entity.id
_entity.type
_entity.pdbx_description
1 polymer ?
#
loop_
_entity_poly.entity_id
_entity_poly.type
_entity_poly.pdbx_seq_one_letter_code
_entity_poly.pdbx_strand_id
1 'polypeptide(L)'
;MEGHASISPEVIRRYASDAALEVEGVRRLVESHLPRHRGVRIVSTEAGAVTIELHVSLEWGAAFADVGRVVQERVAAYLTRMADLQPGRVDVLVDEIG
;
A
#
# COMPACT_ATOMS: atom_id res chain seq x y z
N MET A 1 30.39 -4.96 14.22
CA MET A 1 29.88 -5.97 13.28
C MET A 1 29.23 -5.28 12.11
N GLU A 2 29.65 -5.62 10.92
CA GLU A 2 29.04 -5.07 9.74
C GLU A 2 27.96 -6.01 9.23
N GLY A 3 26.86 -5.46 8.82
CA GLY A 3 25.78 -6.19 8.24
C GLY A 3 24.53 -5.32 8.17
N HIS A 4 23.63 -5.70 7.33
CA HIS A 4 22.34 -5.04 7.24
C HIS A 4 21.26 -6.08 7.05
N ALA A 5 20.08 -5.76 7.54
CA ALA A 5 18.90 -6.54 7.29
C ALA A 5 18.05 -5.81 6.26
N SER A 6 17.49 -6.54 5.35
CA SER A 6 16.57 -5.99 4.37
C SER A 6 15.30 -6.81 4.32
N ILE A 7 14.21 -6.16 3.96
CA ILE A 7 12.91 -6.80 3.81
C ILE A 7 12.61 -6.95 2.32
N SER A 8 12.14 -8.13 1.94
CA SER A 8 11.81 -8.38 0.54
C SER A 8 10.62 -7.51 0.10
N PRO A 9 10.58 -7.13 -1.18
CA PRO A 9 9.42 -6.41 -1.71
C PRO A 9 8.10 -7.14 -1.49
N GLU A 10 8.12 -8.46 -1.51
CA GLU A 10 6.91 -9.24 -1.26
C GLU A 10 6.36 -9.04 0.15
N VAL A 11 7.24 -8.98 1.14
CA VAL A 11 6.83 -8.72 2.53
C VAL A 11 6.27 -7.30 2.65
N ILE A 12 6.89 -6.33 1.99
CA ILE A 12 6.40 -4.94 1.98
C ILE A 12 4.99 -4.87 1.36
N ARG A 13 4.77 -5.56 0.24
CA ARG A 13 3.45 -5.63 -0.41
C ARG A 13 2.40 -6.23 0.52
N ARG A 14 2.76 -7.29 1.22
CA ARG A 14 1.88 -7.95 2.17
C ARG A 14 1.48 -7.01 3.30
N TYR A 15 2.43 -6.32 3.90
CA TYR A 15 2.13 -5.35 4.95
C TYR A 15 1.25 -4.22 4.45
N ALA A 16 1.55 -3.68 3.27
CA ALA A 16 0.73 -2.61 2.69
C ALA A 16 -0.69 -3.09 2.40
N SER A 17 -0.83 -4.28 1.84
CA SER A 17 -2.13 -4.89 1.57
C SER A 17 -2.93 -5.11 2.86
N ASP A 18 -2.29 -5.69 3.87
CA ASP A 18 -2.95 -5.97 5.15
C ASP A 18 -3.44 -4.69 5.81
N ALA A 19 -2.62 -3.64 5.80
CA ALA A 19 -3.00 -2.35 6.37
C ALA A 19 -4.17 -1.72 5.62
N ALA A 20 -4.15 -1.76 4.28
CA ALA A 20 -5.22 -1.21 3.47
C ALA A 20 -6.55 -1.94 3.69
N LEU A 21 -6.51 -3.26 3.81
CA LEU A 21 -7.72 -4.07 4.01
C LEU A 21 -8.40 -3.82 5.36
N GLU A 22 -7.69 -3.30 6.34
CA GLU A 22 -8.27 -2.95 7.63
C GLU A 22 -9.04 -1.62 7.61
N VAL A 23 -8.88 -0.83 6.56
CA VAL A 23 -9.55 0.47 6.47
C VAL A 23 -11.01 0.28 6.05
N GLU A 24 -11.92 0.86 6.85
CA GLU A 24 -13.33 0.84 6.53
C GLU A 24 -13.57 1.50 5.17
N GLY A 25 -14.36 0.86 4.32
CA GLY A 25 -14.63 1.32 2.97
C GLY A 25 -13.78 0.64 1.90
N VAL A 26 -12.67 0.01 2.27
CA VAL A 26 -11.88 -0.79 1.35
C VAL A 26 -12.46 -2.19 1.27
N ARG A 27 -12.86 -2.59 0.07
CA ARG A 27 -13.44 -3.90 -0.16
C ARG A 27 -12.37 -4.96 -0.41
N ARG A 28 -11.41 -4.65 -1.27
CA ARG A 28 -10.29 -5.53 -1.59
C ARG A 28 -9.22 -4.78 -2.37
N LEU A 29 -8.07 -5.39 -2.52
CA LEU A 29 -7.05 -4.95 -3.45
C LEU A 29 -7.34 -5.55 -4.83
N VAL A 30 -7.07 -4.80 -5.89
CA VAL A 30 -7.34 -5.22 -7.26
C VAL A 30 -6.05 -5.69 -7.90
N GLU A 31 -6.00 -6.97 -8.26
CA GLU A 31 -4.80 -7.62 -8.78
C GLU A 31 -4.80 -7.79 -10.30
N SER A 32 -5.76 -7.19 -11.01
CA SER A 32 -6.01 -7.46 -12.42
C SER A 32 -4.81 -7.21 -13.35
N HIS A 33 -3.93 -6.29 -12.99
CA HIS A 33 -2.76 -5.95 -13.80
C HIS A 33 -1.46 -6.53 -13.27
N LEU A 34 -1.43 -6.90 -12.00
CA LEU A 34 -0.23 -7.37 -11.31
C LEU A 34 -0.60 -8.47 -10.32
N PRO A 35 -1.01 -9.66 -10.82
CA PRO A 35 -1.58 -10.70 -9.95
C PRO A 35 -0.63 -11.19 -8.87
N ARG A 36 0.69 -11.15 -9.12
CA ARG A 36 1.68 -11.56 -8.12
C ARG A 36 1.98 -10.47 -7.11
N HIS A 37 1.51 -9.25 -7.35
CA HIS A 37 1.82 -8.08 -6.53
C HIS A 37 0.71 -7.70 -5.56
N ARG A 38 -0.34 -8.50 -5.45
CA ARG A 38 -1.46 -8.28 -4.52
C ARG A 38 -2.13 -6.90 -4.66
N GLY A 39 -2.09 -6.33 -5.87
CA GLY A 39 -2.59 -4.97 -6.09
C GLY A 39 -1.69 -3.87 -5.56
N VAL A 40 -0.46 -4.20 -5.16
CA VAL A 40 0.51 -3.24 -4.61
C VAL A 40 1.73 -3.20 -5.50
N ARG A 41 2.10 -2.00 -5.94
CA ARG A 41 3.30 -1.77 -6.73
C ARG A 41 4.28 -0.93 -5.93
N ILE A 42 5.53 -1.35 -5.90
CA ILE A 42 6.60 -0.62 -5.23
C ILE A 42 7.49 0.01 -6.29
N VAL A 43 7.65 1.32 -6.23
CA VAL A 43 8.49 2.06 -7.17
C VAL A 43 9.56 2.80 -6.37
N SER A 44 10.82 2.59 -6.74
CA SER A 44 11.94 3.27 -6.10
C SER A 44 12.53 4.28 -7.07
N THR A 45 12.87 5.46 -6.57
CA THR A 45 13.58 6.46 -7.34
C THR A 45 15.09 6.30 -7.19
N GLU A 46 15.89 6.96 -8.05
CA GLU A 46 17.33 6.97 -7.92
C GLU A 46 17.81 7.56 -6.60
N ALA A 47 17.04 8.47 -6.05
CA ALA A 47 17.34 9.08 -4.76
C ALA A 47 17.00 8.18 -3.56
N GLY A 48 16.51 6.97 -3.81
CA GLY A 48 16.14 6.03 -2.75
C GLY A 48 14.76 6.26 -2.15
N ALA A 49 13.99 7.21 -2.66
CA ALA A 49 12.61 7.39 -2.22
C ALA A 49 11.73 6.25 -2.74
N VAL A 50 10.82 5.80 -1.90
CA VAL A 50 9.95 4.67 -2.23
C VAL A 50 8.50 5.16 -2.33
N THR A 51 7.86 4.85 -3.43
CA THR A 51 6.42 5.07 -3.63
C THR A 51 5.72 3.73 -3.54
N ILE A 52 4.67 3.69 -2.74
CA ILE A 52 3.77 2.53 -2.63
C ILE A 52 2.49 2.89 -3.37
N GLU A 53 2.16 2.12 -4.39
CA GLU A 53 0.96 2.32 -5.19
C GLU A 53 0.00 1.18 -4.92
N LEU A 54 -1.22 1.50 -4.49
CA LEU A 54 -2.24 0.50 -4.18
C LEU A 54 -3.43 0.66 -5.11
N HIS A 55 -3.86 -0.44 -5.69
CA HIS A 55 -5.06 -0.52 -6.51
C HIS A 55 -6.17 -1.14 -5.67
N VAL A 56 -7.23 -0.40 -5.42
CA VAL A 56 -8.27 -0.82 -4.48
C VAL A 56 -9.65 -0.81 -5.14
N SER A 57 -10.50 -1.68 -4.62
CA SER A 57 -11.94 -1.62 -4.83
C SER A 57 -12.55 -1.06 -3.54
N LEU A 58 -13.38 -0.03 -3.68
CA LEU A 58 -14.08 0.56 -2.55
C LEU A 58 -15.52 0.10 -2.49
N GLU A 59 -16.07 0.10 -1.30
CA GLU A 59 -17.47 -0.21 -1.10
C GLU A 59 -18.36 0.88 -1.69
N TRP A 60 -19.51 0.47 -2.21
CA TRP A 60 -20.50 1.41 -2.71
C TRP A 60 -20.90 2.41 -1.63
N GLY A 61 -20.91 3.67 -1.98
CA GLY A 61 -21.25 4.74 -1.04
C GLY A 61 -20.10 5.26 -0.20
N ALA A 62 -18.91 4.65 -0.31
CA ALA A 62 -17.74 5.15 0.41
C ALA A 62 -17.32 6.53 -0.09
N ALA A 63 -16.87 7.38 0.82
CA ALA A 63 -16.32 8.69 0.48
C ALA A 63 -14.87 8.51 0.02
N PHE A 64 -14.64 8.52 -1.28
CA PHE A 64 -13.36 8.14 -1.88
C PHE A 64 -12.17 8.92 -1.34
N ALA A 65 -12.29 10.24 -1.25
CA ALA A 65 -11.20 11.07 -0.77
C ALA A 65 -10.83 10.76 0.68
N ASP A 66 -11.83 10.55 1.53
CA ASP A 66 -11.62 10.25 2.95
C ASP A 66 -11.02 8.85 3.12
N VAL A 67 -11.56 7.85 2.43
CA VAL A 67 -11.04 6.48 2.49
C VAL A 67 -9.61 6.43 1.97
N GLY A 68 -9.35 7.08 0.84
CA GLY A 68 -8.02 7.14 0.26
C GLY A 68 -7.00 7.75 1.21
N ARG A 69 -7.36 8.84 1.88
CA ARG A 69 -6.49 9.49 2.85
C ARG A 69 -6.19 8.58 4.04
N VAL A 70 -7.21 7.90 4.56
CA VAL A 70 -7.01 6.96 5.68
C VAL A 70 -6.12 5.80 5.26
N VAL A 71 -6.30 5.27 4.05
CA VAL A 71 -5.43 4.22 3.52
C VAL A 71 -3.99 4.69 3.46
N GLN A 72 -3.75 5.89 2.92
CA GLN A 72 -2.40 6.46 2.85
C GLN A 72 -1.75 6.54 4.23
N GLU A 73 -2.47 7.07 5.21
CA GLU A 73 -1.96 7.21 6.58
C GLU A 73 -1.68 5.87 7.24
N ARG A 74 -2.60 4.92 7.11
CA ARG A 74 -2.47 3.59 7.71
C ARG A 74 -1.36 2.77 7.11
N VAL A 75 -1.24 2.78 5.80
CA VAL A 75 -0.16 2.06 5.09
C VAL A 75 1.20 2.63 5.48
N ALA A 76 1.34 3.95 5.45
CA ALA A 76 2.61 4.59 5.83
C ALA A 76 2.98 4.28 7.27
N ALA A 77 2.05 4.40 8.21
CA ALA A 77 2.30 4.12 9.62
C ALA A 77 2.66 2.65 9.85
N TYR A 78 1.97 1.74 9.19
CA TYR A 78 2.21 0.31 9.34
C TYR A 78 3.58 -0.10 8.81
N LEU A 79 3.96 0.42 7.63
CA LEU A 79 5.27 0.12 7.04
C LEU A 79 6.41 0.71 7.89
N THR A 80 6.21 1.88 8.45
CA THR A 80 7.19 2.47 9.35
C THR A 80 7.40 1.60 10.59
N ARG A 81 6.30 1.13 11.17
CA ARG A 81 6.34 0.31 12.38
C ARG A 81 6.87 -1.10 12.13
N MET A 82 6.39 -1.75 11.07
CA MET A 82 6.67 -3.17 10.84
C MET A 82 7.93 -3.43 10.04
N ALA A 83 8.31 -2.51 9.17
CA ALA A 83 9.40 -2.71 8.23
C ALA A 83 10.48 -1.63 8.33
N ASP A 84 10.35 -0.69 9.25
CA ASP A 84 11.23 0.47 9.36
C ASP A 84 11.38 1.18 8.00
N LEU A 85 10.31 1.18 7.23
CA LEU A 85 10.25 1.80 5.92
C LEU A 85 9.32 3.00 5.96
N GLN A 86 9.86 4.18 5.72
CA GLN A 86 9.08 5.40 5.61
C GLN A 86 8.87 5.72 4.13
N PRO A 87 7.70 5.45 3.56
CA PRO A 87 7.47 5.76 2.16
C PRO A 87 7.53 7.26 1.91
N GLY A 88 8.12 7.64 0.79
CA GLY A 88 8.08 9.04 0.36
C GLY A 88 6.69 9.41 -0.17
N ARG A 89 5.94 8.41 -0.64
CA ARG A 89 4.62 8.64 -1.21
C ARG A 89 3.79 7.35 -1.16
N VAL A 90 2.52 7.47 -0.87
CA VAL A 90 1.55 6.38 -0.97
C VAL A 90 0.42 6.83 -1.88
N ASP A 91 0.29 6.18 -3.03
CA ASP A 91 -0.75 6.47 -4.01
C ASP A 91 -1.85 5.41 -3.91
N VAL A 92 -3.08 5.87 -3.82
CA VAL A 92 -4.24 4.99 -3.77
C VAL A 92 -5.06 5.22 -5.04
N LEU A 93 -5.17 4.17 -5.86
CA LEU A 93 -5.94 4.20 -7.10
C LEU A 93 -7.22 3.40 -6.90
N VAL A 94 -8.34 4.02 -7.10
CA VAL A 94 -9.66 3.37 -6.99
C VAL A 94 -10.00 2.82 -8.36
N ASP A 95 -9.78 1.52 -8.55
CA ASP A 95 -10.03 0.86 -9.83
C ASP A 95 -11.45 0.33 -9.96
N GLU A 96 -12.11 0.04 -8.83
CA GLU A 96 -13.44 -0.52 -8.81
C GLU A 96 -14.26 0.05 -7.65
N ILE A 97 -15.57 0.06 -7.84
CA ILE A 97 -16.56 0.38 -6.81
C ILE A 97 -17.60 -0.72 -6.86
N GLY A 98 -17.87 -1.34 -5.75
CA GLY A 98 -18.84 -2.41 -5.79
C GLY A 98 -19.49 -2.82 -4.50
#